data_9420e70f8de56b74ccf1989ae038f646
#
_entry.id   9420e70f8de56b74ccf1989ae038f646
#
_cell.length_a   1.000
_cell.length_b   1.000
_cell.length_c   1.000
_cell.angle_alpha   90.00
_cell.angle_beta   90.00
_cell.angle_gamma   90.00
#
_symmetry.space_group_name_H-M   'P 1'
#
loop_
_entity.id
_entity.type
_entity.pdbx_description
1 polymer ?
#
loop_
_entity_poly.entity_id
_entity_poly.type
_entity_poly.pdbx_seq_one_letter_code
_entity_poly.pdbx_strand_id
1 'polypeptide(L)'
;MSRIGKLPVTIPAGVEVAVKDELINVKGALGALALAINPLVKVENKDGSLSFAPANDSREANAMSGTLRQLVNNMVNGVSKGFEKKLSLLGVGYKAQAQGAKLNLTVGYSHPVVIDMPAGIKVETPTPTEILIKGADRQRVGQIASEVRAVRPPEPYKGKGIRYADEKVVIKETKKK
;
A
#
# COMPACT_ATOMS: atom_id res chain seq x y z
N MET A 1 18.55 -6.60 -19.26
CA MET A 1 18.26 -6.64 -17.81
C MET A 1 17.72 -5.29 -17.34
N SER A 2 16.65 -5.28 -16.55
CA SER A 2 16.02 -4.05 -16.02
C SER A 2 16.98 -3.26 -15.12
N ARG A 3 16.99 -1.92 -15.20
CA ARG A 3 17.77 -1.05 -14.29
C ARG A 3 17.44 -1.31 -12.83
N ILE A 4 16.16 -1.55 -12.51
CA ILE A 4 15.69 -1.85 -11.16
C ILE A 4 16.10 -3.26 -10.74
N GLY A 5 16.02 -4.25 -11.63
CA GLY A 5 16.38 -5.64 -11.33
C GLY A 5 17.86 -5.84 -10.96
N LYS A 6 18.75 -4.95 -11.39
CA LYS A 6 20.17 -4.98 -11.06
C LYS A 6 20.51 -4.50 -9.65
N LEU A 7 19.63 -3.70 -9.04
CA LEU A 7 19.86 -3.13 -7.71
C LEU A 7 19.58 -4.17 -6.62
N PRO A 8 20.54 -4.49 -5.74
CA PRO A 8 20.28 -5.39 -4.63
C PRO A 8 19.25 -4.78 -3.67
N VAL A 9 18.58 -5.63 -2.91
CA VAL A 9 17.71 -5.22 -1.80
C VAL A 9 18.49 -5.41 -0.51
N THR A 10 18.83 -4.32 0.15
CA THR A 10 19.51 -4.34 1.45
C THR A 10 18.53 -4.75 2.54
N ILE A 11 18.91 -5.69 3.39
CA ILE A 11 18.13 -6.13 4.55
C ILE A 11 18.55 -5.26 5.75
N PRO A 12 17.67 -4.40 6.28
CA PRO A 12 18.00 -3.60 7.46
C PRO A 12 18.09 -4.47 8.71
N ALA A 13 18.79 -4.00 9.73
CA ALA A 13 18.87 -4.65 11.02
C ALA A 13 17.46 -4.85 11.62
N GLY A 14 17.20 -6.06 12.14
CA GLY A 14 15.89 -6.42 12.69
C GLY A 14 14.88 -7.01 11.70
N VAL A 15 15.28 -7.22 10.45
CA VAL A 15 14.50 -7.93 9.45
C VAL A 15 15.15 -9.28 9.13
N GLU A 16 14.42 -10.36 9.29
CA GLU A 16 14.83 -11.70 8.91
C GLU A 16 14.22 -12.06 7.55
N VAL A 17 15.06 -12.53 6.64
CA VAL A 17 14.62 -13.02 5.34
C VAL A 17 15.02 -14.47 5.17
N ALA A 18 14.03 -15.33 5.02
CA ALA A 18 14.21 -16.75 4.71
C ALA A 18 13.76 -17.02 3.28
N VAL A 19 14.66 -17.49 2.46
CA VAL A 19 14.38 -17.98 1.11
C VAL A 19 14.36 -19.51 1.18
N LYS A 20 13.19 -20.12 0.99
CA LYS A 20 13.01 -21.57 0.98
C LYS A 20 12.28 -21.95 -0.31
N ASP A 21 12.91 -22.83 -1.09
CA ASP A 21 12.37 -23.38 -2.33
C ASP A 21 11.69 -22.33 -3.23
N GLU A 22 10.40 -22.21 -3.12
CA GLU A 22 9.58 -21.31 -3.94
C GLU A 22 8.95 -20.14 -3.13
N LEU A 23 9.39 -19.93 -1.88
CA LEU A 23 8.82 -18.91 -1.00
C LEU A 23 9.91 -18.02 -0.40
N ILE A 24 9.65 -16.70 -0.43
CA ILE A 24 10.40 -15.70 0.33
C ILE A 24 9.54 -15.29 1.52
N ASN A 25 10.03 -15.54 2.71
CA ASN A 25 9.41 -15.08 3.95
C ASN A 25 10.23 -13.92 4.51
N VAL A 26 9.58 -12.81 4.76
CA VAL A 26 10.18 -11.61 5.35
C VAL A 26 9.49 -11.33 6.67
N LYS A 27 10.26 -11.35 7.77
CA LYS A 27 9.76 -11.11 9.12
C LYS A 27 10.46 -9.89 9.71
N GLY A 28 9.71 -9.02 10.35
CA GLY A 28 10.21 -7.83 11.00
C GLY A 28 9.36 -7.40 12.19
N ALA A 29 9.64 -6.21 12.71
CA ALA A 29 8.96 -5.68 13.90
C ALA A 29 7.44 -5.50 13.72
N LEU A 30 6.98 -5.18 12.50
CA LEU A 30 5.58 -4.89 12.21
C LEU A 30 4.79 -6.09 11.67
N GLY A 31 5.42 -7.24 11.52
CA GLY A 31 4.76 -8.46 11.07
C GLY A 31 5.62 -9.34 10.18
N ALA A 32 4.99 -10.34 9.57
CA ALA A 32 5.62 -11.24 8.62
C ALA A 32 4.81 -11.28 7.33
N LEU A 33 5.51 -11.27 6.20
CA LEU A 33 4.94 -11.36 4.86
C LEU A 33 5.61 -12.50 4.10
N ALA A 34 4.85 -13.17 3.25
CA ALA A 34 5.34 -14.25 2.39
C ALA A 34 5.01 -13.95 0.94
N LEU A 35 5.93 -14.31 0.04
CA LEU A 35 5.77 -14.14 -1.41
C LEU A 35 6.29 -15.38 -2.13
N ALA A 36 5.52 -15.89 -3.09
CA ALA A 36 5.95 -16.96 -3.95
C ALA A 36 7.00 -16.46 -4.97
N ILE A 37 8.06 -17.24 -5.15
CA ILE A 37 9.09 -16.96 -6.15
C ILE A 37 8.61 -17.48 -7.50
N ASN A 38 8.67 -16.64 -8.52
CA ASN A 38 8.42 -17.10 -9.89
C ASN A 38 9.62 -17.93 -10.37
N PRO A 39 9.41 -19.12 -10.98
CA PRO A 39 10.49 -19.98 -11.47
C PRO A 39 11.39 -19.32 -12.53
N LEU A 40 10.95 -18.24 -13.14
CA LEU A 40 11.73 -17.44 -14.08
C LEU A 40 12.78 -16.53 -13.42
N VAL A 41 12.84 -16.50 -12.07
CA VAL A 41 13.76 -15.62 -11.33
C VAL A 41 14.60 -16.43 -10.35
N LYS A 42 15.91 -16.22 -10.41
CA LYS A 42 16.85 -16.73 -9.41
C LYS A 42 17.06 -15.67 -8.33
N VAL A 43 16.97 -16.11 -7.08
CA VAL A 43 17.19 -15.25 -5.90
C VAL A 43 18.41 -15.73 -5.15
N GLU A 44 19.35 -14.84 -4.92
CA GLU A 44 20.56 -15.12 -4.16
C GLU A 44 20.61 -14.19 -2.93
N ASN A 45 20.87 -14.75 -1.77
CA ASN A 45 21.09 -14.02 -0.54
C ASN A 45 22.60 -13.99 -0.25
N LYS A 46 23.21 -12.80 -0.30
CA LYS A 46 24.65 -12.60 -0.03
C LYS A 46 24.81 -11.47 0.98
N ASP A 47 25.46 -11.76 2.08
CA ASP A 47 25.92 -10.78 3.07
C ASP A 47 24.87 -9.69 3.47
N GLY A 48 23.64 -10.13 3.74
CA GLY A 48 22.58 -9.20 4.14
C GLY A 48 21.94 -8.41 3.00
N SER A 49 22.17 -8.85 1.76
CA SER A 49 21.52 -8.30 0.57
C SER A 49 20.94 -9.39 -0.33
N LEU A 50 19.77 -9.13 -0.91
CA LEU A 50 19.14 -10.02 -1.88
C LEU A 50 19.38 -9.50 -3.28
N SER A 51 19.89 -10.38 -4.14
CA SER A 51 20.03 -10.12 -5.57
C SER A 51 19.05 -10.99 -6.37
N PHE A 52 18.56 -10.42 -7.46
CA PHE A 52 17.55 -11.03 -8.32
C PHE A 52 18.09 -11.10 -9.75
N ALA A 53 18.12 -12.28 -10.32
CA ALA A 53 18.58 -12.50 -11.69
C ALA A 53 17.50 -13.26 -12.48
N PRO A 54 17.35 -12.99 -13.79
CA PRO A 54 16.48 -13.79 -14.63
C PRO A 54 17.06 -15.20 -14.76
N ALA A 55 16.22 -16.23 -14.75
CA ALA A 55 16.64 -17.62 -14.92
C ALA A 55 17.09 -17.93 -16.36
N ASN A 56 16.54 -17.17 -17.33
CA ASN A 56 16.86 -17.26 -18.75
C ASN A 56 16.84 -15.86 -19.39
N ASP A 57 17.30 -15.73 -20.63
CA ASP A 57 17.37 -14.46 -21.35
C ASP A 57 16.04 -14.00 -21.97
N SER A 58 14.91 -14.61 -21.58
CA SER A 58 13.60 -14.21 -22.06
C SER A 58 13.21 -12.82 -21.59
N ARG A 59 12.40 -12.12 -22.38
CA ARG A 59 11.84 -10.80 -22.01
C ARG A 59 10.98 -10.90 -20.73
N GLU A 60 10.26 -12.00 -20.56
CA GLU A 60 9.43 -12.27 -19.39
C GLU A 60 10.26 -12.44 -18.12
N ALA A 61 11.33 -13.25 -18.15
CA ALA A 61 12.22 -13.43 -17.01
C ALA A 61 12.88 -12.11 -16.59
N ASN A 62 13.29 -11.29 -17.56
CA ASN A 62 13.83 -9.95 -17.30
C ASN A 62 12.79 -9.01 -16.65
N ALA A 63 11.52 -9.06 -17.07
CA ALA A 63 10.44 -8.28 -16.46
C ALA A 63 10.12 -8.75 -15.04
N MET A 64 10.01 -10.08 -14.86
CA MET A 64 9.71 -10.71 -13.57
C MET A 64 10.80 -10.48 -12.53
N SER A 65 12.07 -10.47 -12.91
CA SER A 65 13.17 -10.18 -11.98
C SER A 65 13.05 -8.78 -11.35
N GLY A 66 12.70 -7.77 -12.16
CA GLY A 66 12.46 -6.41 -11.67
C GLY A 66 11.20 -6.31 -10.77
N THR A 67 10.13 -7.00 -11.14
CA THR A 67 8.88 -7.05 -10.37
C THR A 67 9.11 -7.71 -9.00
N LEU A 68 9.70 -8.89 -8.99
CA LEU A 68 9.97 -9.63 -7.75
C LEU A 68 10.90 -8.85 -6.83
N ARG A 69 11.96 -8.24 -7.37
CA ARG A 69 12.86 -7.37 -6.63
C ARG A 69 12.08 -6.24 -5.93
N GLN A 70 11.19 -5.55 -6.65
CA GLN A 70 10.44 -4.44 -6.09
C GLN A 70 9.40 -4.89 -5.04
N LEU A 71 8.75 -6.04 -5.26
CA LEU A 71 7.84 -6.62 -4.28
C LEU A 71 8.56 -6.96 -2.97
N VAL A 72 9.72 -7.63 -3.05
CA VAL A 72 10.52 -7.96 -1.87
C VAL A 72 11.04 -6.69 -1.18
N ASN A 73 11.48 -5.68 -1.92
CA ASN A 73 11.87 -4.39 -1.34
C ASN A 73 10.70 -3.71 -0.61
N ASN A 74 9.49 -3.78 -1.14
CA ASN A 74 8.30 -3.28 -0.45
C ASN A 74 8.02 -4.09 0.83
N MET A 75 8.16 -5.42 0.80
CA MET A 75 7.99 -6.26 1.98
C MET A 75 9.00 -5.90 3.09
N VAL A 76 10.29 -5.80 2.75
CA VAL A 76 11.35 -5.41 3.69
C VAL A 76 11.07 -4.05 4.33
N ASN A 77 10.71 -3.05 3.53
CA ASN A 77 10.36 -1.73 4.03
C ASN A 77 9.08 -1.76 4.87
N GLY A 78 8.10 -2.57 4.46
CA GLY A 78 6.82 -2.68 5.16
C GLY A 78 6.92 -3.31 6.53
N VAL A 79 7.70 -4.39 6.69
CA VAL A 79 7.88 -5.03 8.00
C VAL A 79 8.82 -4.25 8.93
N SER A 80 9.67 -3.37 8.38
CA SER A 80 10.59 -2.53 9.16
C SER A 80 9.96 -1.20 9.57
N LYS A 81 9.52 -0.39 8.60
CA LYS A 81 9.01 0.98 8.79
C LYS A 81 7.48 1.06 8.72
N GLY A 82 6.86 0.12 8.02
CA GLY A 82 5.45 0.20 7.67
C GLY A 82 5.15 1.16 6.51
N PHE A 83 3.92 1.06 6.03
CA PHE A 83 3.35 2.00 5.07
C PHE A 83 2.17 2.70 5.68
N GLU A 84 1.98 3.95 5.30
CA GLU A 84 0.81 4.74 5.67
C GLU A 84 0.23 5.46 4.46
N LYS A 85 -1.10 5.59 4.46
CA LYS A 85 -1.83 6.42 3.52
C LYS A 85 -2.78 7.32 4.29
N LYS A 86 -2.67 8.62 4.02
CA LYS A 86 -3.54 9.65 4.61
C LYS A 86 -4.61 10.04 3.61
N LEU A 87 -5.86 10.04 4.09
CA LEU A 87 -7.03 10.50 3.35
C LEU A 87 -7.65 11.68 4.10
N SER A 88 -8.21 12.62 3.37
CA SER A 88 -8.93 13.76 3.90
C SER A 88 -10.37 13.80 3.37
N LEU A 89 -11.30 14.12 4.26
CA LEU A 89 -12.71 14.31 3.94
C LEU A 89 -12.99 15.80 3.77
N LEU A 90 -13.57 16.19 2.66
CA LEU A 90 -14.00 17.56 2.40
C LEU A 90 -15.51 17.57 2.18
N GLY A 91 -16.25 18.26 3.04
CA GLY A 91 -17.70 18.38 2.96
C GLY A 91 -18.32 18.71 4.30
N VAL A 92 -19.38 19.52 4.29
CA VAL A 92 -20.13 19.87 5.51
C VAL A 92 -20.80 18.60 6.05
N GLY A 93 -20.55 18.30 7.33
CA GLY A 93 -21.12 17.13 8.00
C GLY A 93 -20.42 15.79 7.68
N TYR A 94 -19.35 15.79 6.87
CA TYR A 94 -18.57 14.57 6.63
C TYR A 94 -17.72 14.24 7.85
N LYS A 95 -17.81 13.00 8.30
CA LYS A 95 -17.08 12.49 9.47
C LYS A 95 -16.58 11.07 9.23
N ALA A 96 -15.43 10.79 9.78
CA ALA A 96 -14.86 9.45 9.85
C ALA A 96 -14.57 9.10 11.30
N GLN A 97 -14.86 7.89 11.72
CA GLN A 97 -14.60 7.40 13.06
C GLN A 97 -14.06 5.97 12.99
N ALA A 98 -12.84 5.78 13.47
CA ALA A 98 -12.26 4.47 13.65
C ALA A 98 -12.74 3.82 14.95
N GLN A 99 -13.22 2.60 14.89
CA GLN A 99 -13.65 1.79 16.02
C GLN A 99 -12.99 0.40 15.93
N GLY A 100 -11.78 0.29 16.48
CA GLY A 100 -11.01 -0.95 16.40
C GLY A 100 -10.68 -1.33 14.97
N ALA A 101 -11.23 -2.45 14.48
CA ALA A 101 -11.04 -2.93 13.11
C ALA A 101 -12.10 -2.42 12.13
N LYS A 102 -12.92 -1.44 12.51
CA LYS A 102 -13.97 -0.88 11.66
C LYS A 102 -13.79 0.61 11.47
N LEU A 103 -14.06 1.08 10.27
CA LEU A 103 -14.09 2.49 9.92
C LEU A 103 -15.53 2.88 9.56
N ASN A 104 -16.12 3.75 10.38
CA ASN A 104 -17.44 4.30 10.14
C ASN A 104 -17.31 5.63 9.40
N LEU A 105 -18.00 5.76 8.27
CA LEU A 105 -17.98 6.94 7.41
C LEU A 105 -19.38 7.53 7.32
N THR A 106 -19.52 8.82 7.64
CA THR A 106 -20.72 9.62 7.38
C THR A 106 -20.36 10.62 6.28
N VAL A 107 -20.79 10.33 5.05
CA VAL A 107 -20.39 11.09 3.86
C VAL A 107 -21.57 11.50 2.99
N GLY A 108 -22.68 11.86 3.66
CA GLY A 108 -23.88 12.38 3.00
C GLY A 108 -24.78 11.32 2.36
N TYR A 109 -24.67 10.07 2.81
CA TYR A 109 -25.65 9.01 2.53
C TYR A 109 -26.70 8.96 3.66
N SER A 110 -27.84 8.33 3.38
CA SER A 110 -28.92 8.13 4.36
C SER A 110 -28.54 7.19 5.51
N HIS A 111 -27.48 6.40 5.35
CA HIS A 111 -26.94 5.48 6.34
C HIS A 111 -25.41 5.65 6.44
N PRO A 112 -24.80 5.39 7.60
CA PRO A 112 -23.36 5.35 7.72
C PRO A 112 -22.79 4.16 6.93
N VAL A 113 -21.65 4.37 6.28
CA VAL A 113 -20.92 3.29 5.60
C VAL A 113 -19.88 2.73 6.55
N VAL A 114 -19.90 1.43 6.76
CA VAL A 114 -18.95 0.71 7.62
C VAL A 114 -18.02 -0.11 6.76
N ILE A 115 -16.73 0.07 6.92
CA ILE A 115 -15.69 -0.70 6.23
C ILE A 115 -14.91 -1.49 7.26
N ASP A 116 -14.84 -2.81 7.08
CA ASP A 116 -14.05 -3.69 7.93
C ASP A 116 -12.59 -3.69 7.46
N MET A 117 -11.68 -3.53 8.42
CA MET A 117 -10.25 -3.55 8.13
C MET A 117 -9.75 -5.00 8.15
N PRO A 118 -9.05 -5.46 7.11
CA PRO A 118 -8.45 -6.79 7.09
C PRO A 118 -7.31 -6.90 8.10
N ALA A 119 -6.98 -8.13 8.48
CA ALA A 119 -5.88 -8.40 9.41
C ALA A 119 -4.56 -7.77 8.93
N GLY A 120 -3.84 -7.11 9.85
CA GLY A 120 -2.59 -6.42 9.58
C GLY A 120 -2.72 -4.97 9.09
N ILE A 121 -3.95 -4.46 8.96
CA ILE A 121 -4.22 -3.04 8.68
C ILE A 121 -4.79 -2.38 9.93
N LYS A 122 -4.23 -1.23 10.27
CA LYS A 122 -4.73 -0.35 11.34
C LYS A 122 -5.26 0.93 10.72
N VAL A 123 -6.40 1.39 11.23
CA VAL A 123 -7.00 2.67 10.85
C VAL A 123 -7.06 3.58 12.06
N GLU A 124 -6.66 4.81 11.89
CA GLU A 124 -6.71 5.87 12.90
C GLU A 124 -7.43 7.08 12.32
N THR A 125 -8.20 7.77 13.14
CA THR A 125 -8.85 9.03 12.79
C THR A 125 -8.39 10.10 13.76
N PRO A 126 -7.23 10.75 13.52
CA PRO A 126 -6.72 11.80 14.40
C PRO A 126 -7.70 12.96 14.52
N THR A 127 -8.36 13.28 13.42
CA THR A 127 -9.49 14.22 13.37
C THR A 127 -10.68 13.58 12.67
N PRO A 128 -11.91 14.07 12.89
CA PRO A 128 -13.10 13.53 12.20
C PRO A 128 -13.05 13.66 10.67
N THR A 129 -12.14 14.48 10.14
CA THR A 129 -11.98 14.74 8.71
C THR A 129 -10.72 14.12 8.12
N GLU A 130 -9.92 13.40 8.92
CA GLU A 130 -8.69 12.75 8.48
C GLU A 130 -8.71 11.27 8.83
N ILE A 131 -8.30 10.45 7.87
CA ILE A 131 -8.16 9.01 8.04
C ILE A 131 -6.71 8.65 7.73
N LEU A 132 -6.10 7.89 8.63
CA LEU A 132 -4.75 7.38 8.50
C LEU A 132 -4.80 5.86 8.49
N ILE A 133 -4.40 5.25 7.38
CA ILE A 133 -4.38 3.80 7.19
C ILE A 133 -2.93 3.34 7.21
N LYS A 134 -2.61 2.43 8.13
CA LYS A 134 -1.26 1.91 8.37
C LYS A 134 -1.21 0.40 8.22
N GLY A 135 -0.10 -0.13 7.71
CA GLY A 135 0.12 -1.56 7.63
C GLY A 135 1.50 -1.93 7.08
N ALA A 136 1.87 -3.20 7.23
CA ALA A 136 3.11 -3.74 6.71
C ALA A 136 3.04 -4.01 5.19
N ASP A 137 1.86 -4.36 4.68
CA ASP A 137 1.66 -4.68 3.28
C ASP A 137 1.21 -3.45 2.49
N ARG A 138 2.11 -2.94 1.63
CA ARG A 138 1.85 -1.79 0.76
C ARG A 138 0.61 -1.98 -0.13
N GLN A 139 0.42 -3.19 -0.65
CA GLN A 139 -0.70 -3.50 -1.54
C GLN A 139 -2.02 -3.39 -0.79
N ARG A 140 -2.13 -4.02 0.39
CA ARG A 140 -3.33 -3.98 1.22
C ARG A 140 -3.66 -2.58 1.71
N VAL A 141 -2.65 -1.82 2.18
CA VAL A 141 -2.83 -0.40 2.57
C VAL A 141 -3.37 0.42 1.41
N GLY A 142 -2.80 0.24 0.20
CA GLY A 142 -3.26 0.93 -1.00
C GLY A 142 -4.67 0.53 -1.43
N GLN A 143 -5.01 -0.76 -1.34
CA GLN A 143 -6.33 -1.28 -1.69
C GLN A 143 -7.41 -0.68 -0.78
N ILE A 144 -7.23 -0.77 0.54
CA ILE A 144 -8.18 -0.20 1.50
C ILE A 144 -8.33 1.32 1.33
N ALA A 145 -7.22 2.02 1.12
CA ALA A 145 -7.27 3.46 0.86
C ALA A 145 -8.08 3.80 -0.40
N SER A 146 -7.95 3.00 -1.44
CA SER A 146 -8.73 3.13 -2.68
C SER A 146 -10.23 2.84 -2.45
N GLU A 147 -10.56 1.81 -1.69
CA GLU A 147 -11.94 1.45 -1.33
C GLU A 147 -12.61 2.55 -0.51
N VAL A 148 -11.91 3.07 0.51
CA VAL A 148 -12.39 4.21 1.31
C VAL A 148 -12.65 5.43 0.42
N ARG A 149 -11.72 5.75 -0.49
CA ARG A 149 -11.89 6.88 -1.42
C ARG A 149 -13.05 6.65 -2.38
N ALA A 150 -13.27 5.41 -2.84
CA ALA A 150 -14.34 5.06 -3.76
C ALA A 150 -15.75 5.21 -3.16
N VAL A 151 -15.89 5.17 -1.82
CA VAL A 151 -17.18 5.41 -1.15
C VAL A 151 -17.77 6.76 -1.55
N ARG A 152 -16.97 7.81 -1.57
CA ARG A 152 -17.39 9.13 -2.03
C ARG A 152 -16.23 9.87 -2.69
N PRO A 153 -15.97 9.62 -3.98
CA PRO A 153 -14.87 10.28 -4.68
C PRO A 153 -15.08 11.80 -4.75
N PRO A 154 -14.00 12.58 -4.85
CA PRO A 154 -14.11 14.03 -4.91
C PRO A 154 -14.84 14.48 -6.17
N GLU A 155 -15.79 15.39 -6.01
CA GLU A 155 -16.55 15.97 -7.11
C GLU A 155 -15.74 17.08 -7.81
N PRO A 156 -15.96 17.31 -9.12
CA PRO A 156 -15.17 18.26 -9.89
C PRO A 156 -15.58 19.73 -9.72
N TYR A 157 -16.62 20.07 -8.95
CA TYR A 157 -17.12 21.45 -8.84
C TYR A 157 -16.69 22.15 -7.54
N LYS A 158 -16.92 21.53 -6.40
CA LYS A 158 -16.53 22.06 -5.07
C LYS A 158 -15.45 21.20 -4.40
N GLY A 159 -15.07 20.07 -5.02
CA GLY A 159 -14.06 19.16 -4.50
C GLY A 159 -14.52 18.38 -3.26
N LYS A 160 -15.83 18.32 -2.99
CA LYS A 160 -16.37 17.54 -1.87
C LYS A 160 -16.19 16.05 -2.12
N GLY A 161 -15.81 15.32 -1.09
CA GLY A 161 -15.57 13.89 -1.14
C GLY A 161 -14.37 13.48 -0.30
N ILE A 162 -13.96 12.23 -0.47
CA ILE A 162 -12.77 11.64 0.14
C ILE A 162 -11.65 11.67 -0.89
N ARG A 163 -10.50 12.24 -0.52
CA ARG A 163 -9.32 12.33 -1.39
C ARG A 163 -8.06 11.91 -0.63
N TYR A 164 -7.02 11.54 -1.35
CA TYR A 164 -5.70 11.40 -0.75
C TYR A 164 -5.18 12.78 -0.31
N ALA A 165 -4.36 12.81 0.74
CA ALA A 165 -3.82 14.07 1.25
C ALA A 165 -2.94 14.81 0.22
N ASP A 166 -2.29 14.06 -0.65
CA ASP A 166 -1.41 14.52 -1.74
C ASP A 166 -2.13 14.65 -3.10
N GLU A 167 -3.45 14.38 -3.15
CA GLU A 167 -4.22 14.41 -4.39
C GLU A 167 -4.62 15.84 -4.79
N LYS A 168 -4.22 16.26 -5.98
CA LYS A 168 -4.70 17.50 -6.59
C LYS A 168 -5.98 17.22 -7.37
N VAL A 169 -7.12 17.62 -6.81
CA VAL A 169 -8.42 17.51 -7.48
C VAL A 169 -8.55 18.61 -8.52
N VAL A 170 -8.82 18.22 -9.78
CA VAL A 170 -9.08 19.17 -10.85
C VAL A 170 -10.52 19.67 -10.71
N ILE A 171 -10.68 20.95 -10.40
CA ILE A 171 -11.98 21.61 -10.26
C ILE A 171 -12.31 22.27 -11.60
N LYS A 172 -13.50 21.99 -12.11
CA LYS A 172 -14.02 22.63 -13.33
C LYS A 172 -14.59 24.00 -12.99
N GLU A 173 -14.30 24.99 -13.84
CA GLU A 173 -14.94 26.30 -13.70
C GLU A 173 -16.42 26.20 -14.05
N THR A 174 -17.26 26.71 -13.14
CA THR A 174 -18.69 26.90 -13.43
C THR A 174 -18.84 28.17 -14.24
N LYS A 175 -19.64 28.12 -15.34
CA LYS A 175 -20.00 29.34 -16.06
C LYS A 175 -20.57 30.37 -15.06
N LYS A 176 -19.89 31.51 -14.92
CA LYS A 176 -20.50 32.67 -14.30
C LYS A 176 -21.67 33.09 -15.18
N LYS A 177 -22.87 33.14 -14.58
CA LYS A 177 -24.00 33.82 -15.21
C LYS A 177 -23.72 35.31 -15.28
#